data_d153234384bd43c47fa5b44f39f6f98a
#
_entry.id   d153234384bd43c47fa5b44f39f6f98a
#
_cell.length_a   1.000
_cell.length_b   1.000
_cell.length_c   1.000
_cell.angle_alpha   90.00
_cell.angle_beta   90.00
_cell.angle_gamma   90.00
#
_symmetry.space_group_name_H-M   'P 1'
#
loop_
_entity.id
_entity.type
_entity.pdbx_description
1 polymer ?
#
loop_
_entity_poly.entity_id
_entity_poly.type
_entity_poly.pdbx_seq_one_letter_code
_entity_poly.pdbx_strand_id
1 'polypeptide(L)'
;VGVPSYTGNLKSERDSFNEIEVNKLRFTQQLLKASVQPKLGIGNLLKVPQIYSSIVLSTKDSYNYKLLPKVYQALYQNAEHGRCSRSIVDTLYLITGDFPQGFGVVYMPHDVEQEVRYEYAIVTQLYPDNPNEPHCRMATRHLAFVGYGHDVVVRKNRNLYFAETAKKFSSISKERLND
;
A
#
# COMPACT_ATOMS: atom_id res chain seq x y z
N VAL A 1 -8.84 -11.74 8.03
CA VAL A 1 -7.71 -11.51 8.95
C VAL A 1 -8.32 -10.98 10.24
N GLY A 2 -8.33 -11.81 11.29
CA GLY A 2 -8.84 -11.39 12.60
C GLY A 2 -7.91 -10.33 13.19
N VAL A 3 -8.51 -9.35 13.86
CA VAL A 3 -7.73 -8.44 14.72
C VAL A 3 -7.16 -9.28 15.85
N PRO A 4 -5.86 -9.22 16.14
CA PRO A 4 -5.30 -9.92 17.27
C PRO A 4 -6.04 -9.51 18.54
N SER A 5 -6.57 -10.47 19.27
CA SER A 5 -7.21 -10.25 20.56
C SER A 5 -6.26 -10.73 21.66
N TYR A 6 -6.03 -9.89 22.65
CA TYR A 6 -5.33 -10.34 23.85
C TYR A 6 -6.25 -11.25 24.65
N THR A 7 -5.89 -12.52 24.73
CA THR A 7 -6.63 -13.56 25.45
C THR A 7 -5.98 -13.92 26.81
N GLY A 8 -4.89 -13.24 27.16
CA GLY A 8 -4.17 -13.46 28.42
C GLY A 8 -5.01 -13.18 29.66
N ASN A 9 -4.74 -13.92 30.71
CA ASN A 9 -5.42 -13.76 31.99
C ASN A 9 -4.72 -12.69 32.84
N LEU A 10 -5.23 -11.46 32.80
CA LEU A 10 -4.69 -10.33 33.56
C LEU A 10 -4.60 -10.60 35.08
N LYS A 11 -5.37 -11.55 35.63
CA LYS A 11 -5.31 -11.89 37.04
C LYS A 11 -4.07 -12.71 37.39
N SER A 12 -3.65 -13.63 36.49
CA SER A 12 -2.45 -14.45 36.72
C SER A 12 -1.14 -13.68 36.48
N GLU A 13 -1.22 -12.63 35.65
CA GLU A 13 -0.04 -11.81 35.33
C GLU A 13 0.14 -10.62 36.27
N ARG A 14 -0.90 -10.29 37.06
CA ARG A 14 -0.91 -9.14 37.96
C ARG A 14 0.20 -9.15 39.00
N ASP A 15 0.61 -10.33 39.41
CA ASP A 15 1.66 -10.51 40.46
C ASP A 15 3.07 -10.29 39.89
N SER A 16 3.23 -10.31 38.56
CA SER A 16 4.51 -10.11 37.87
C SER A 16 4.70 -8.70 37.29
N PHE A 17 3.64 -7.88 37.22
CA PHE A 17 3.68 -6.53 36.66
C PHE A 17 3.40 -5.46 37.73
N ASN A 18 4.07 -4.31 37.57
CA ASN A 18 3.73 -3.15 38.37
C ASN A 18 2.39 -2.54 37.93
N GLU A 19 1.81 -1.64 38.74
CA GLU A 19 0.49 -1.06 38.48
C GLU A 19 0.43 -0.30 37.15
N ILE A 20 1.54 0.32 36.73
CA ILE A 20 1.63 1.06 35.44
C ILE A 20 1.51 0.08 34.27
N GLU A 21 2.18 -1.06 34.36
CA GLU A 21 2.14 -2.09 33.29
C GLU A 21 0.77 -2.74 33.21
N VAL A 22 0.12 -3.02 34.32
CA VAL A 22 -1.26 -3.52 34.38
C VAL A 22 -2.23 -2.54 33.74
N ASN A 23 -2.06 -1.24 33.97
CA ASN A 23 -2.90 -0.21 33.38
C ASN A 23 -2.67 -0.08 31.86
N LYS A 24 -1.42 -0.19 31.38
CA LYS A 24 -1.09 -0.26 29.96
C LYS A 24 -1.73 -1.47 29.28
N LEU A 25 -1.66 -2.64 29.92
CA LEU A 25 -2.28 -3.87 29.41
C LEU A 25 -3.81 -3.75 29.34
N ARG A 26 -4.45 -3.18 30.36
CA ARG A 26 -5.90 -2.89 30.36
C ARG A 26 -6.29 -1.94 29.22
N PHE A 27 -5.53 -0.86 29.04
CA PHE A 27 -5.75 0.08 27.96
C PHE A 27 -5.63 -0.59 26.59
N THR A 28 -4.57 -1.38 26.38
CA THR A 28 -4.37 -2.15 25.15
C THR A 28 -5.51 -3.14 24.91
N GLN A 29 -5.96 -3.85 25.94
CA GLN A 29 -7.09 -4.76 25.85
C GLN A 29 -8.39 -4.04 25.48
N GLN A 30 -8.63 -2.84 26.02
CA GLN A 30 -9.78 -2.02 25.67
C GLN A 30 -9.72 -1.56 24.21
N LEU A 31 -8.55 -1.13 23.73
CA LEU A 31 -8.33 -0.78 22.33
C LEU A 31 -8.60 -1.97 21.39
N LEU A 32 -8.10 -3.15 21.71
CA LEU A 32 -8.30 -4.35 20.92
C LEU A 32 -9.78 -4.76 20.90
N LYS A 33 -10.48 -4.71 22.01
CA LYS A 33 -11.93 -4.94 22.09
C LYS A 33 -12.70 -3.92 21.25
N ALA A 34 -12.35 -2.64 21.33
CA ALA A 34 -12.97 -1.58 20.52
C ALA A 34 -12.73 -1.80 19.02
N SER A 35 -11.58 -2.35 18.63
CA SER A 35 -11.25 -2.63 17.24
C SER A 35 -12.14 -3.72 16.61
N VAL A 36 -12.72 -4.58 17.40
CA VAL A 36 -13.67 -5.63 16.93
C VAL A 36 -15.05 -5.06 16.64
N GLN A 37 -15.38 -3.90 17.21
CA GLN A 37 -16.67 -3.25 17.00
C GLN A 37 -16.58 -2.18 15.92
N PRO A 38 -17.17 -2.38 14.72
CA PRO A 38 -17.00 -1.48 13.57
C PRO A 38 -17.42 -0.03 13.80
N LYS A 39 -18.30 0.19 14.78
CA LYS A 39 -18.90 1.51 15.09
C LYS A 39 -18.06 2.37 16.04
N LEU A 40 -16.99 1.83 16.64
CA LEU A 40 -16.16 2.58 17.59
C LEU A 40 -14.96 3.17 16.85
N GLY A 41 -14.92 4.51 16.75
CA GLY A 41 -14.00 5.27 15.91
C GLY A 41 -12.51 4.94 16.08
N ILE A 42 -12.02 4.81 17.33
CA ILE A 42 -10.61 4.52 17.63
C ILE A 42 -10.20 3.13 17.11
N GLY A 43 -11.07 2.12 17.28
CA GLY A 43 -10.79 0.78 16.79
C GLY A 43 -10.63 0.74 15.27
N ASN A 44 -11.44 1.51 14.55
CA ASN A 44 -11.34 1.60 13.11
C ASN A 44 -10.09 2.33 12.62
N LEU A 45 -9.61 3.35 13.36
CA LEU A 45 -8.36 4.04 13.05
C LEU A 45 -7.16 3.09 13.05
N LEU A 46 -7.13 2.10 13.94
CA LEU A 46 -6.04 1.12 14.01
C LEU A 46 -6.25 -0.05 13.04
N LYS A 47 -7.49 -0.48 12.84
CA LYS A 47 -7.83 -1.67 12.05
C LYS A 47 -7.51 -1.53 10.57
N VAL A 48 -7.83 -0.39 9.97
CA VAL A 48 -7.57 -0.16 8.54
C VAL A 48 -6.08 -0.14 8.22
N PRO A 49 -5.23 0.65 8.92
CA PRO A 49 -3.78 0.59 8.74
C PRO A 49 -3.19 -0.78 9.04
N GLN A 50 -3.72 -1.52 10.02
CA GLN A 50 -3.26 -2.87 10.34
C GLN A 50 -3.52 -3.85 9.19
N ILE A 51 -4.72 -3.84 8.61
CA ILE A 51 -5.05 -4.68 7.45
C ILE A 51 -4.15 -4.30 6.28
N TYR A 52 -4.01 -3.01 5.99
CA TYR A 52 -3.12 -2.49 4.96
C TYR A 52 -1.69 -2.99 5.14
N SER A 53 -1.08 -2.77 6.30
CA SER A 53 0.29 -3.18 6.59
C SER A 53 0.47 -4.70 6.52
N SER A 54 -0.51 -5.49 6.96
CA SER A 54 -0.45 -6.96 6.88
C SER A 54 -0.42 -7.49 5.44
N ILE A 55 -0.94 -6.72 4.49
CA ILE A 55 -0.89 -7.05 3.06
C ILE A 55 0.40 -6.52 2.44
N VAL A 56 0.73 -5.26 2.70
CA VAL A 56 1.88 -4.57 2.08
C VAL A 56 3.22 -5.11 2.59
N LEU A 57 3.30 -5.46 3.87
CA LEU A 57 4.51 -5.97 4.54
C LEU A 57 4.44 -7.49 4.79
N SER A 58 3.72 -8.22 3.97
CA SER A 58 3.60 -9.66 4.15
C SER A 58 4.94 -10.37 3.95
N THR A 59 5.27 -11.26 4.90
CA THR A 59 6.46 -12.13 4.85
C THR A 59 6.17 -13.55 4.38
N LYS A 60 4.97 -13.78 3.84
CA LYS A 60 4.56 -15.10 3.35
C LYS A 60 5.29 -15.47 2.05
N ASP A 61 5.65 -16.72 1.87
CA ASP A 61 6.30 -17.24 0.66
C ASP A 61 5.46 -17.00 -0.61
N SER A 62 4.13 -16.97 -0.46
CA SER A 62 3.18 -16.67 -1.54
C SER A 62 2.98 -15.18 -1.81
N TYR A 63 3.77 -14.31 -1.16
CA TYR A 63 3.65 -12.87 -1.32
C TYR A 63 3.95 -12.43 -2.75
N ASN A 64 3.02 -11.67 -3.34
CA ASN A 64 3.17 -11.14 -4.68
C ASN A 64 3.06 -9.61 -4.64
N TYR A 65 4.20 -8.94 -4.71
CA TYR A 65 4.28 -7.47 -4.70
C TYR A 65 3.49 -6.80 -5.84
N LYS A 66 3.28 -7.49 -6.98
CA LYS A 66 2.48 -6.98 -8.10
C LYS A 66 1.00 -6.78 -7.74
N LEU A 67 0.55 -7.36 -6.64
CA LEU A 67 -0.83 -7.20 -6.16
C LEU A 67 -0.99 -6.01 -5.19
N LEU A 68 0.11 -5.35 -4.78
CA LEU A 68 0.05 -4.24 -3.83
C LEU A 68 -0.89 -3.11 -4.25
N PRO A 69 -0.92 -2.64 -5.51
CA PRO A 69 -1.89 -1.62 -5.92
C PRO A 69 -3.35 -2.05 -5.80
N LYS A 70 -3.63 -3.35 -5.64
CA LYS A 70 -4.98 -3.89 -5.43
C LYS A 70 -5.39 -3.99 -3.97
N VAL A 71 -4.53 -3.60 -3.02
CA VAL A 71 -4.83 -3.68 -1.58
C VAL A 71 -6.12 -2.96 -1.22
N TYR A 72 -6.40 -1.83 -1.88
CA TYR A 72 -7.61 -1.06 -1.65
C TYR A 72 -8.89 -1.76 -2.07
N GLN A 73 -8.84 -2.63 -3.08
CA GLN A 73 -10.00 -3.48 -3.41
C GLN A 73 -10.39 -4.35 -2.21
N ALA A 74 -9.42 -4.96 -1.55
CA ALA A 74 -9.67 -5.77 -0.35
C ALA A 74 -10.16 -4.93 0.84
N LEU A 75 -9.63 -3.71 1.01
CA LEU A 75 -10.07 -2.79 2.06
C LEU A 75 -11.51 -2.32 1.83
N TYR A 76 -11.87 -1.93 0.61
CA TYR A 76 -13.23 -1.54 0.26
C TYR A 76 -14.23 -2.68 0.43
N GLN A 77 -13.88 -3.89 0.02
CA GLN A 77 -14.71 -5.08 0.28
C GLN A 77 -14.93 -5.30 1.78
N ASN A 78 -13.89 -5.13 2.60
CA ASN A 78 -14.06 -5.21 4.07
C ASN A 78 -14.97 -4.10 4.61
N ALA A 79 -14.91 -2.89 4.05
CA ALA A 79 -15.80 -1.79 4.43
C ALA A 79 -17.25 -2.06 4.03
N GLU A 80 -17.51 -2.59 2.83
CA GLU A 80 -18.82 -3.00 2.35
C GLU A 80 -19.47 -4.08 3.23
N HIS A 81 -18.66 -5.00 3.76
CA HIS A 81 -19.12 -6.01 4.72
C HIS A 81 -19.21 -5.47 6.16
N GLY A 82 -19.09 -4.16 6.38
CA GLY A 82 -19.19 -3.53 7.71
C GLY A 82 -18.05 -3.87 8.67
N ARG A 83 -16.94 -4.41 8.17
CA ARG A 83 -15.79 -4.83 8.99
C ARG A 83 -14.86 -3.68 9.37
N CYS A 84 -14.88 -2.59 8.62
CA CYS A 84 -14.13 -1.37 8.90
C CYS A 84 -14.86 -0.13 8.35
N SER A 85 -14.39 1.06 8.71
CA SER A 85 -14.98 2.32 8.24
C SER A 85 -14.50 2.67 6.85
N ARG A 86 -15.42 2.92 5.93
CA ARG A 86 -15.13 3.36 4.57
C ARG A 86 -14.38 4.69 4.53
N SER A 87 -14.79 5.65 5.37
CA SER A 87 -14.13 6.97 5.41
C SER A 87 -12.66 6.89 5.80
N ILE A 88 -12.29 5.93 6.65
CA ILE A 88 -10.88 5.71 7.02
C ILE A 88 -10.12 5.06 5.86
N VAL A 89 -10.75 4.14 5.12
CA VAL A 89 -10.15 3.58 3.90
C VAL A 89 -9.92 4.68 2.87
N ASP A 90 -10.91 5.55 2.63
CA ASP A 90 -10.80 6.69 1.72
C ASP A 90 -9.66 7.63 2.13
N THR A 91 -9.56 7.96 3.42
CA THR A 91 -8.46 8.79 3.95
C THR A 91 -7.09 8.13 3.74
N LEU A 92 -6.96 6.84 4.03
CA LEU A 92 -5.70 6.12 3.82
C LEU A 92 -5.34 6.09 2.33
N TYR A 93 -6.32 5.91 1.46
CA TYR A 93 -6.14 5.91 0.01
C TYR A 93 -5.62 7.25 -0.51
N LEU A 94 -6.14 8.37 0.01
CA LEU A 94 -5.64 9.70 -0.33
C LEU A 94 -4.19 9.92 0.13
N ILE A 95 -3.79 9.28 1.24
CA ILE A 95 -2.42 9.40 1.76
C ILE A 95 -1.42 8.60 0.93
N THR A 96 -1.74 7.36 0.59
CA THR A 96 -0.76 6.42 0.02
C THR A 96 -0.90 6.20 -1.49
N GLY A 97 -2.08 6.48 -2.06
CA GLY A 97 -2.40 6.13 -3.44
C GLY A 97 -2.41 4.62 -3.68
N ASP A 98 -2.44 4.22 -4.96
CA ASP A 98 -2.39 2.81 -5.39
C ASP A 98 -1.01 2.18 -5.17
N PHE A 99 0.05 3.00 -5.20
CA PHE A 99 1.43 2.55 -5.15
C PHE A 99 2.08 2.98 -3.85
N PRO A 100 2.34 2.05 -2.90
CA PRO A 100 2.97 2.37 -1.63
C PRO A 100 4.36 3.00 -1.81
N GLN A 101 4.75 3.86 -0.89
CA GLN A 101 6.11 4.38 -0.83
C GLN A 101 7.13 3.22 -0.80
N GLY A 102 8.19 3.33 -1.60
CA GLY A 102 9.17 2.27 -1.82
C GLY A 102 8.80 1.27 -2.93
N PHE A 103 7.58 1.37 -3.52
CA PHE A 103 7.18 0.50 -4.62
C PHE A 103 7.96 0.85 -5.90
N GLY A 104 8.44 -0.18 -6.60
CA GLY A 104 9.11 -0.03 -7.88
C GLY A 104 8.11 0.05 -9.03
N VAL A 105 8.24 1.07 -9.87
CA VAL A 105 7.39 1.32 -11.02
C VAL A 105 8.20 1.25 -12.30
N VAL A 106 7.65 0.65 -13.35
CA VAL A 106 8.19 0.68 -14.72
C VAL A 106 7.27 1.56 -15.58
N TYR A 107 7.83 2.52 -16.27
CA TYR A 107 7.05 3.50 -17.01
C TYR A 107 7.71 3.93 -18.32
N MET A 108 6.93 4.52 -19.21
CA MET A 108 7.42 5.15 -20.44
C MET A 108 7.67 6.64 -20.18
N PRO A 109 8.91 7.14 -20.34
CA PRO A 109 9.22 8.55 -20.06
C PRO A 109 8.63 9.52 -21.10
N HIS A 110 8.51 9.09 -22.36
CA HIS A 110 8.02 9.89 -23.50
C HIS A 110 6.81 9.26 -24.16
N ASP A 111 6.12 10.03 -24.98
CA ASP A 111 5.04 9.53 -25.81
C ASP A 111 5.60 8.58 -26.89
N VAL A 112 4.86 7.54 -27.17
CA VAL A 112 5.25 6.37 -27.92
C VAL A 112 5.74 6.65 -29.35
N GLU A 113 5.44 7.83 -29.89
CA GLU A 113 5.80 8.22 -31.25
C GLU A 113 7.29 8.51 -31.46
N GLN A 114 8.02 8.80 -30.37
CA GLN A 114 9.43 9.20 -30.47
C GLN A 114 10.40 8.07 -30.18
N GLU A 115 10.20 7.28 -29.14
CA GLU A 115 11.08 6.20 -28.75
C GLU A 115 10.38 5.16 -27.87
N VAL A 116 10.41 3.87 -28.21
CA VAL A 116 9.88 2.80 -27.36
C VAL A 116 10.90 2.46 -26.31
N ARG A 117 10.94 3.27 -25.24
CA ARG A 117 11.83 3.11 -24.12
C ARG A 117 11.01 3.03 -22.83
N TYR A 118 11.49 2.25 -21.88
CA TYR A 118 10.95 2.23 -20.52
C TYR A 118 12.05 2.53 -19.50
N GLU A 119 11.64 3.07 -18.38
CA GLU A 119 12.51 3.42 -17.27
C GLU A 119 11.96 2.88 -15.96
N TYR A 120 12.81 2.80 -14.96
CA TYR A 120 12.46 2.37 -13.61
C TYR A 120 12.43 3.57 -12.68
N ALA A 121 11.47 3.56 -11.76
CA ALA A 121 11.37 4.56 -10.70
C ALA A 121 10.90 3.92 -9.40
N ILE A 122 11.16 4.59 -8.29
CA ILE A 122 10.71 4.19 -6.96
C ILE A 122 9.78 5.27 -6.43
N VAL A 123 8.63 4.88 -5.90
CA VAL A 123 7.68 5.81 -5.25
C VAL A 123 8.34 6.41 -4.02
N THR A 124 8.45 7.74 -3.97
CA THR A 124 9.16 8.46 -2.91
C THR A 124 8.28 9.32 -2.01
N GLN A 125 7.07 9.65 -2.47
CA GLN A 125 6.21 10.59 -1.73
C GLN A 125 4.85 9.98 -1.42
N LEU A 126 4.28 10.43 -0.31
CA LEU A 126 2.88 10.25 0.06
C LEU A 126 2.06 11.42 -0.50
N TYR A 127 0.75 11.31 -0.42
CA TYR A 127 -0.21 12.32 -0.91
C TYR A 127 -0.03 12.64 -2.40
N PRO A 128 -0.13 11.64 -3.29
CA PRO A 128 -0.11 11.89 -4.72
C PRO A 128 -1.32 12.76 -5.11
N ASP A 129 -1.14 13.72 -6.03
CA ASP A 129 -2.23 14.56 -6.53
C ASP A 129 -3.36 13.71 -7.15
N ASN A 130 -2.97 12.58 -7.75
CA ASN A 130 -3.87 11.57 -8.27
C ASN A 130 -3.46 10.19 -7.71
N PRO A 131 -4.31 9.45 -7.01
CA PRO A 131 -3.94 8.20 -6.34
C PRO A 131 -3.27 7.14 -7.22
N ASN A 132 -3.54 7.14 -8.53
CA ASN A 132 -2.93 6.20 -9.48
C ASN A 132 -1.73 6.79 -10.26
N GLU A 133 -1.27 7.99 -9.89
CA GLU A 133 -0.14 8.69 -10.51
C GLU A 133 0.92 9.04 -9.44
N PRO A 134 1.75 8.06 -9.05
CA PRO A 134 2.69 8.23 -7.94
C PRO A 134 3.80 9.22 -8.25
N HIS A 135 4.23 9.95 -7.24
CA HIS A 135 5.47 10.73 -7.26
C HIS A 135 6.65 9.79 -7.04
N CYS A 136 7.54 9.73 -7.99
CA CYS A 136 8.64 8.78 -8.04
C CYS A 136 9.97 9.48 -8.25
N ARG A 137 11.05 8.79 -7.92
CA ARG A 137 12.42 9.15 -8.32
C ARG A 137 12.94 8.07 -9.26
N MET A 138 13.60 8.50 -10.33
CA MET A 138 14.24 7.60 -11.29
C MET A 138 15.24 6.66 -10.59
N ALA A 139 15.26 5.42 -11.01
CA ALA A 139 16.11 4.38 -10.46
C ALA A 139 16.72 3.51 -11.57
N THR A 140 17.75 2.75 -11.23
CA THR A 140 18.31 1.72 -12.10
C THR A 140 17.37 0.50 -12.16
N ARG A 141 17.66 -0.44 -13.07
CA ARG A 141 16.98 -1.74 -13.14
C ARG A 141 17.00 -2.51 -11.80
N HIS A 142 18.01 -2.28 -10.97
CA HIS A 142 18.15 -2.91 -9.64
C HIS A 142 17.50 -2.08 -8.51
N LEU A 143 16.66 -1.11 -8.87
CA LEU A 143 15.97 -0.20 -7.96
C LEU A 143 16.91 0.60 -7.04
N ALA A 144 18.13 0.86 -7.50
CA ALA A 144 19.04 1.78 -6.85
C ALA A 144 18.89 3.18 -7.47
N PHE A 145 18.90 4.23 -6.65
CA PHE A 145 18.84 5.61 -7.16
C PHE A 145 20.05 5.95 -8.00
N VAL A 146 19.83 6.64 -9.11
CA VAL A 146 20.88 7.10 -10.01
C VAL A 146 21.27 8.52 -9.63
N GLY A 147 22.41 8.68 -8.98
CA GLY A 147 22.97 10.00 -8.67
C GLY A 147 21.96 10.99 -8.10
N TYR A 148 21.85 12.18 -8.71
CA TYR A 148 20.87 13.21 -8.39
C TYR A 148 19.50 12.97 -9.04
N GLY A 149 19.09 11.72 -9.21
CA GLY A 149 17.91 11.26 -9.95
C GLY A 149 16.75 12.25 -9.95
N HIS A 150 16.15 12.43 -11.11
CA HIS A 150 15.03 13.36 -11.27
C HIS A 150 13.76 12.79 -10.66
N ASP A 151 13.01 13.66 -9.97
CA ASP A 151 11.67 13.33 -9.51
C ASP A 151 10.70 13.40 -10.70
N VAL A 152 9.78 12.47 -10.79
CA VAL A 152 8.83 12.33 -11.88
C VAL A 152 7.47 11.89 -11.34
N VAL A 153 6.39 12.47 -11.87
CA VAL A 153 5.05 11.96 -11.66
C VAL A 153 4.75 10.93 -12.76
N VAL A 154 4.60 9.68 -12.37
CA VAL A 154 4.31 8.61 -13.33
C VAL A 154 2.82 8.58 -13.62
N ARG A 155 2.42 9.16 -14.75
CA ARG A 155 1.02 9.21 -15.19
C ARG A 155 0.49 7.82 -15.47
N LYS A 156 -0.81 7.61 -15.21
CA LYS A 156 -1.49 6.32 -15.40
C LYS A 156 -1.29 5.76 -16.81
N ASN A 157 -1.41 6.59 -17.84
CA ASN A 157 -1.26 6.20 -19.25
C ASN A 157 0.18 5.88 -19.70
N ARG A 158 1.15 6.09 -18.79
CA ARG A 158 2.57 5.77 -19.00
C ARG A 158 3.09 4.67 -18.07
N ASN A 159 2.32 4.29 -17.07
CA ASN A 159 2.69 3.28 -16.09
C ASN A 159 2.39 1.89 -16.64
N LEU A 160 3.43 1.09 -16.88
CA LEU A 160 3.32 -0.27 -17.42
C LEU A 160 2.65 -1.27 -16.47
N TYR A 161 2.36 -0.88 -15.24
CA TYR A 161 1.53 -1.67 -14.35
C TYR A 161 0.10 -1.85 -14.90
N PHE A 162 -0.43 -0.84 -15.56
CA PHE A 162 -1.78 -0.89 -16.11
C PHE A 162 -1.79 -1.67 -17.43
N ALA A 163 -2.70 -2.64 -17.53
CA ALA A 163 -2.77 -3.56 -18.67
C ALA A 163 -2.95 -2.85 -20.03
N GLU A 164 -3.68 -1.74 -20.07
CA GLU A 164 -3.89 -0.94 -21.27
C GLU A 164 -2.58 -0.34 -21.79
N THR A 165 -1.80 0.25 -20.87
CA THR A 165 -0.48 0.81 -21.18
C THR A 165 0.51 -0.27 -21.60
N ALA A 166 0.52 -1.39 -20.87
CA ALA A 166 1.39 -2.53 -21.19
C ALA A 166 1.07 -3.15 -22.56
N LYS A 167 -0.21 -3.25 -22.95
CA LYS A 167 -0.63 -3.72 -24.28
C LYS A 167 -0.19 -2.76 -25.38
N LYS A 168 -0.38 -1.47 -25.19
CA LYS A 168 0.06 -0.44 -26.16
C LYS A 168 1.57 -0.50 -26.37
N PHE A 169 2.35 -0.59 -25.29
CA PHE A 169 3.79 -0.75 -25.35
C PHE A 169 4.20 -2.03 -26.12
N SER A 170 3.57 -3.16 -25.84
CA SER A 170 3.88 -4.44 -26.49
C SER A 170 3.55 -4.47 -27.97
N SER A 171 2.48 -3.80 -28.42
CA SER A 171 2.13 -3.71 -29.85
C SER A 171 3.18 -2.93 -30.62
N ILE A 172 3.59 -1.78 -30.09
CA ILE A 172 4.57 -0.90 -30.74
C ILE A 172 5.96 -1.52 -30.77
N SER A 173 6.36 -2.18 -29.66
CA SER A 173 7.66 -2.85 -29.66
C SER A 173 7.75 -4.00 -30.66
N LYS A 174 6.63 -4.67 -30.98
CA LYS A 174 6.56 -5.72 -32.00
C LYS A 174 6.62 -5.15 -33.43
N GLU A 175 5.96 -4.04 -33.68
CA GLU A 175 5.99 -3.37 -34.98
C GLU A 175 7.41 -2.90 -35.32
N ARG A 176 8.11 -2.30 -34.35
CA ARG A 176 9.50 -1.82 -34.55
C ARG A 176 10.57 -2.90 -34.62
N LEU A 177 10.29 -4.10 -34.12
CA LEU A 177 11.21 -5.25 -34.28
C LEU A 177 11.07 -5.91 -35.64
N ASN A 178 10.02 -5.59 -36.42
CA ASN A 178 9.78 -6.11 -37.76
C ASN A 178 10.17 -5.13 -38.88
N ASP A 179 10.55 -3.89 -38.55
CA ASP A 179 11.18 -2.90 -39.40
C ASP A 179 12.70 -2.94 -39.27
#